data_085adbb69c681c9ddf8bea6f6f40abcb
#
_entry.id   085adbb69c681c9ddf8bea6f6f40abcb
#
_cell.length_a   1.000
_cell.length_b   1.000
_cell.length_c   1.000
_cell.angle_alpha   90.00
_cell.angle_beta   90.00
_cell.angle_gamma   90.00
#
_symmetry.space_group_name_H-M   'P 1'
#
loop_
_entity.id
_entity.type
_entity.pdbx_description
1 polymer ?
#
loop_
_entity_poly.entity_id
_entity_poly.type
_entity_poly.pdbx_seq_one_letter_code
_entity_poly.pdbx_strand_id
1 'polypeptide(L)'
;NKRTNQMELSDEIVINAPKDRVYAALNDPEILRLCIPGCEELIKHSDTELEAKVVLKVGPVKARFNGDVQLITEGAPHKFSLTGQGNGGAAGYAKGGADVTLTADGNKTILRYEAKANIGGKLAQLGSRLIQSTAKKLAAKFFQTFADQVSGEITH
;
A
#
# COMPACT_ATOMS: atom_id res chain seq x y z
N ASN A 1 -1.65 -27.14 -0.27
CA ASN A 1 -1.71 -26.77 -0.66
C ASN A 1 -2.01 -25.97 -0.83
N LYS A 2 -1.93 -25.72 -0.73
CA LYS A 2 -2.01 -25.01 -1.05
C LYS A 2 -3.04 -24.18 -1.42
N ARG A 3 -3.79 -23.68 -0.97
CA ARG A 3 -4.87 -22.79 -1.12
C ARG A 3 -4.43 -21.35 -0.97
N THR A 4 -3.40 -21.01 -1.70
CA THR A 4 -2.93 -19.62 -1.75
C THR A 4 -2.91 -19.16 -3.18
N ASN A 5 -3.17 -17.87 -3.37
CA ASN A 5 -3.00 -17.19 -4.65
C ASN A 5 -1.93 -16.13 -4.50
N GLN A 6 -1.07 -16.06 -5.51
CA GLN A 6 -0.07 -15.00 -5.56
C GLN A 6 -0.62 -13.82 -6.34
N MET A 7 -0.36 -12.65 -5.84
CA MET A 7 -0.72 -11.39 -6.49
C MET A 7 0.55 -10.61 -6.74
N GLU A 8 0.68 -10.03 -7.93
CA GLU A 8 1.81 -9.18 -8.27
C GLU A 8 1.28 -7.89 -8.88
N LEU A 9 1.85 -6.78 -8.44
CA LEU A 9 1.52 -5.47 -8.96
C LEU A 9 2.79 -4.69 -9.17
N SER A 10 2.89 -3.98 -10.29
CA SER A 10 3.95 -3.02 -10.49
C SER A 10 3.40 -1.86 -11.28
N ASP A 11 3.91 -0.66 -10.99
CA ASP A 11 3.48 0.52 -11.72
C ASP A 11 4.47 1.64 -11.49
N GLU A 12 4.30 2.67 -12.29
CA GLU A 12 5.12 3.87 -12.23
C GLU A 12 4.18 5.07 -12.23
N ILE A 13 4.35 5.95 -11.25
CA ILE A 13 3.43 7.07 -11.05
C ILE A 13 4.26 8.34 -10.95
N VAL A 14 3.80 9.39 -11.65
CA VAL A 14 4.43 10.70 -11.56
C VAL A 14 3.67 11.51 -10.52
N ILE A 15 4.39 11.98 -9.50
CA ILE A 15 3.81 12.74 -8.40
C ILE A 15 4.34 14.16 -8.48
N ASN A 16 3.43 15.13 -8.45
CA ASN A 16 3.78 16.53 -8.63
C ASN A 16 4.25 17.15 -7.31
N ALA A 17 5.37 16.65 -6.82
CA ALA A 17 6.01 17.13 -5.61
C ALA A 17 7.46 16.65 -5.60
N PRO A 18 8.37 17.37 -4.91
CA PRO A 18 9.76 16.94 -4.84
C PRO A 18 9.93 15.67 -4.01
N LYS A 19 11.00 14.98 -4.28
CA LYS A 19 11.24 13.64 -3.71
C LYS A 19 11.21 13.62 -2.18
N ASP A 20 11.82 14.61 -1.54
CA ASP A 20 11.85 14.63 -0.08
C ASP A 20 10.45 14.77 0.51
N ARG A 21 9.61 15.57 -0.15
CA ARG A 21 8.23 15.73 0.28
C ARG A 21 7.42 14.46 0.07
N VAL A 22 7.64 13.78 -1.06
CA VAL A 22 6.97 12.51 -1.33
C VAL A 22 7.35 11.47 -0.27
N TYR A 23 8.65 11.38 0.02
CA TYR A 23 9.12 10.42 1.01
C TYR A 23 8.54 10.73 2.40
N ALA A 24 8.56 12.00 2.80
CA ALA A 24 8.00 12.39 4.09
C ALA A 24 6.52 12.03 4.19
N ALA A 25 5.78 12.27 3.12
CA ALA A 25 4.35 11.97 3.10
C ALA A 25 4.08 10.46 3.19
N LEU A 26 4.92 9.65 2.55
CA LEU A 26 4.78 8.20 2.62
C LEU A 26 5.07 7.66 4.02
N ASN A 27 5.68 8.46 4.88
CA ASN A 27 5.95 8.09 6.27
C ASN A 27 5.03 8.80 7.26
N ASP A 28 4.08 9.57 6.77
CA ASP A 28 3.15 10.33 7.61
C ASP A 28 1.90 9.49 7.85
N PRO A 29 1.65 9.05 9.10
CA PRO A 29 0.49 8.19 9.36
C PRO A 29 -0.84 8.86 9.08
N GLU A 30 -0.94 10.18 9.23
CA GLU A 30 -2.17 10.90 8.89
C GLU A 30 -2.47 10.81 7.40
N ILE A 31 -1.45 11.02 6.57
CA ILE A 31 -1.62 10.95 5.13
C ILE A 31 -1.92 9.52 4.71
N LEU A 32 -1.19 8.55 5.26
CA LEU A 32 -1.40 7.15 4.92
C LEU A 32 -2.80 6.68 5.29
N ARG A 33 -3.31 7.12 6.44
CA ARG A 33 -4.66 6.75 6.85
C ARG A 33 -5.70 7.24 5.84
N LEU A 34 -5.51 8.43 5.30
CA LEU A 34 -6.42 8.97 4.30
C LEU A 34 -6.32 8.25 2.97
N CYS A 35 -5.13 7.78 2.62
CA CYS A 35 -4.88 7.18 1.31
C CYS A 35 -5.24 5.71 1.24
N ILE A 36 -5.10 4.97 2.33
CA ILE A 36 -5.41 3.54 2.33
C ILE A 36 -6.93 3.36 2.33
N PRO A 37 -7.50 2.79 1.26
CA PRO A 37 -8.96 2.62 1.19
C PRO A 37 -9.47 1.78 2.34
N GLY A 38 -10.51 2.28 3.01
CA GLY A 38 -11.12 1.55 4.11
C GLY A 38 -10.37 1.59 5.42
N CYS A 39 -9.30 2.37 5.49
CA CYS A 39 -8.50 2.43 6.72
C CYS A 39 -9.25 3.19 7.81
N GLU A 40 -9.50 2.51 8.91
CA GLU A 40 -10.17 3.10 10.07
C GLU A 40 -9.16 3.62 11.09
N GLU A 41 -8.02 2.96 11.18
CA GLU A 41 -7.02 3.29 12.19
C GLU A 41 -5.64 2.94 11.66
N LEU A 42 -4.69 3.82 11.89
CA LEU A 42 -3.29 3.55 11.55
C LEU A 42 -2.42 4.04 12.68
N ILE A 43 -1.61 3.14 13.21
CA ILE A 43 -0.77 3.40 14.36
C ILE A 43 0.69 3.21 13.96
N LYS A 44 1.50 4.23 14.22
CA LYS A 44 2.93 4.14 13.97
C LYS A 44 3.61 3.82 15.30
N HIS A 45 4.05 2.56 15.43
CA HIS A 45 4.68 2.10 16.66
C HIS A 45 6.13 2.56 16.79
N SER A 46 6.80 2.73 15.65
CA SER A 46 8.17 3.20 15.60
C SER A 46 8.41 3.75 14.19
N ASP A 47 9.62 4.21 13.93
CA ASP A 47 9.96 4.73 12.59
C ASP A 47 9.80 3.66 11.50
N THR A 48 9.84 2.38 11.86
CA THR A 48 9.78 1.30 10.89
C THR A 48 8.60 0.36 11.09
N GLU A 49 7.74 0.60 12.07
CA GLU A 49 6.64 -0.32 12.35
C GLU A 49 5.30 0.39 12.34
N LEU A 50 4.39 -0.12 11.54
CA LEU A 50 3.05 0.42 11.40
C LEU A 50 2.03 -0.69 11.60
N GLU A 51 0.88 -0.31 12.13
CA GLU A 51 -0.24 -1.21 12.28
C GLU A 51 -1.48 -0.52 11.74
N ALA A 52 -2.31 -1.23 10.98
CA ALA A 52 -3.52 -0.65 10.39
C ALA A 52 -4.72 -1.55 10.59
N LYS A 53 -5.87 -0.92 10.74
CA LYS A 53 -7.15 -1.61 10.73
C LYS A 53 -7.93 -1.12 9.53
N VAL A 54 -8.27 -2.04 8.65
CA VAL A 54 -8.82 -1.71 7.33
C VAL A 54 -10.05 -2.56 7.07
N VAL A 55 -11.13 -1.94 6.63
CA VAL A 55 -12.33 -2.67 6.20
C VAL A 55 -12.33 -2.72 4.70
N LEU A 56 -12.31 -3.92 4.15
CA LEU A 56 -12.28 -4.11 2.71
C LEU A 56 -13.38 -5.07 2.28
N LYS A 57 -13.84 -4.86 1.06
CA LYS A 57 -14.76 -5.76 0.39
C LYS A 57 -14.09 -6.26 -0.88
N VAL A 58 -13.91 -7.58 -0.96
CA VAL A 58 -13.30 -8.22 -2.12
C VAL A 58 -14.34 -9.18 -2.68
N GLY A 59 -15.03 -8.75 -3.76
CA GLY A 59 -16.16 -9.49 -4.24
C GLY A 59 -17.23 -9.64 -3.16
N PRO A 60 -17.69 -10.85 -2.88
CA PRO A 60 -18.70 -11.07 -1.83
C PRO A 60 -18.13 -11.09 -0.42
N VAL A 61 -16.81 -11.05 -0.27
CA VAL A 61 -16.18 -11.13 1.06
C VAL A 61 -15.93 -9.75 1.60
N LYS A 62 -16.55 -9.40 2.72
CA LYS A 62 -16.30 -8.15 3.41
C LYS A 62 -15.77 -8.48 4.79
N ALA A 63 -14.64 -7.85 5.15
CA ALA A 63 -14.02 -8.15 6.44
C ALA A 63 -13.18 -6.99 6.92
N ARG A 64 -12.94 -6.99 8.23
CA ARG A 64 -12.00 -6.10 8.86
C ARG A 64 -10.67 -6.83 8.95
N PHE A 65 -9.63 -6.19 8.45
CA PHE A 65 -8.28 -6.75 8.44
C PHE A 65 -7.39 -5.97 9.39
N ASN A 66 -6.59 -6.71 10.15
CA ASN A 66 -5.53 -6.12 10.94
C ASN A 66 -4.23 -6.34 10.20
N GLY A 67 -3.55 -5.24 9.88
CA GLY A 67 -2.31 -5.29 9.11
C GLY A 67 -1.13 -4.81 9.92
N ASP A 68 -0.01 -5.48 9.75
CA ASP A 68 1.27 -5.08 10.32
C ASP A 68 2.24 -4.85 9.19
N VAL A 69 2.95 -3.73 9.23
CA VAL A 69 3.90 -3.36 8.18
C VAL A 69 5.24 -3.02 8.81
N GLN A 70 6.28 -3.58 8.22
CA GLN A 70 7.67 -3.32 8.60
C GLN A 70 8.35 -2.60 7.45
N LEU A 71 8.93 -1.44 7.73
CA LEU A 71 9.66 -0.68 6.73
C LEU A 71 11.14 -1.03 6.77
N ILE A 72 11.75 -1.10 5.60
CA ILE A 72 13.18 -1.32 5.44
C ILE A 72 13.71 -0.09 4.72
N THR A 73 14.37 0.80 5.48
CA THR A 73 14.70 2.14 5.02
C THR A 73 16.13 2.31 4.54
N GLU A 74 16.86 1.24 4.35
CA GLU A 74 18.17 1.30 3.71
C GLU A 74 18.01 1.87 2.30
N GLY A 75 18.77 2.89 2.00
CA GLY A 75 18.69 3.52 0.69
C GLY A 75 17.70 4.67 0.60
N ALA A 76 16.97 4.93 1.69
CA ALA A 76 16.01 6.03 1.71
C ALA A 76 16.72 7.37 1.57
N PRO A 77 16.10 8.36 0.94
CA PRO A 77 14.76 8.36 0.35
C PRO A 77 14.70 7.86 -1.09
N HIS A 78 15.81 7.42 -1.66
CA HIS A 78 15.85 7.00 -3.07
C HIS A 78 15.13 5.69 -3.29
N LYS A 79 15.26 4.77 -2.34
CA LYS A 79 14.56 3.50 -2.40
C LYS A 79 14.32 3.00 -0.98
N PHE A 80 13.26 2.23 -0.84
CA PHE A 80 12.95 1.56 0.42
C PHE A 80 12.04 0.38 0.12
N SER A 81 11.90 -0.49 1.08
CA SER A 81 11.05 -1.67 0.94
C SER A 81 10.14 -1.77 2.14
N LEU A 82 9.09 -2.57 2.00
CA LEU A 82 8.24 -2.88 3.12
C LEU A 82 7.80 -4.33 3.04
N THR A 83 7.56 -4.92 4.19
CA THR A 83 6.93 -6.23 4.30
C THR A 83 5.70 -6.06 5.17
N GLY A 84 4.69 -6.88 4.94
CA GLY A 84 3.48 -6.75 5.70
C GLY A 84 2.61 -7.97 5.64
N GLN A 85 1.69 -8.03 6.57
CA GLN A 85 0.67 -9.07 6.55
C GLN A 85 -0.61 -8.49 7.11
N GLY A 86 -1.73 -8.92 6.53
CA GLY A 86 -3.04 -8.56 7.00
C GLY A 86 -3.83 -9.81 7.29
N ASN A 87 -4.53 -9.80 8.42
CA ASN A 87 -5.31 -10.95 8.86
C ASN A 87 -6.76 -10.52 9.02
N GLY A 88 -7.64 -11.22 8.31
CA GLY A 88 -9.07 -10.97 8.35
C GLY A 88 -9.86 -12.05 9.06
N GLY A 89 -9.21 -12.85 9.89
CA GLY A 89 -9.87 -13.94 10.59
C GLY A 89 -10.43 -14.98 9.63
N ALA A 90 -11.73 -15.19 9.69
CA ALA A 90 -12.39 -16.17 8.84
C ALA A 90 -12.29 -15.84 7.35
N ALA A 91 -12.08 -14.57 7.02
CA ALA A 91 -11.96 -14.15 5.62
C ALA A 91 -10.64 -14.57 4.99
N GLY A 92 -9.60 -14.78 5.81
CA GLY A 92 -8.31 -15.17 5.28
C GLY A 92 -7.23 -14.13 5.57
N TYR A 93 -6.16 -14.18 4.78
CA TYR A 93 -5.01 -13.32 5.04
C TYR A 93 -4.30 -12.95 3.75
N ALA A 94 -3.45 -11.93 3.86
CA ALA A 94 -2.51 -11.55 2.81
C ALA A 94 -1.16 -11.30 3.45
N LYS A 95 -0.10 -11.73 2.80
CA LYS A 95 1.25 -11.55 3.30
C LYS A 95 2.17 -11.25 2.14
N GLY A 96 2.96 -10.20 2.25
CA GLY A 96 3.84 -9.85 1.14
C GLY A 96 4.71 -8.65 1.42
N GLY A 97 5.13 -8.02 0.34
CA GLY A 97 5.99 -6.85 0.44
C GLY A 97 6.03 -6.08 -0.85
N ALA A 98 6.75 -4.98 -0.79
CA ALA A 98 6.93 -4.12 -1.95
C ALA A 98 8.28 -3.43 -1.90
N ASP A 99 8.82 -3.18 -3.10
CA ASP A 99 10.01 -2.37 -3.28
C ASP A 99 9.59 -1.09 -3.96
N VAL A 100 10.07 0.04 -3.45
CA VAL A 100 9.70 1.36 -3.96
C VAL A 100 10.96 2.13 -4.28
N THR A 101 10.96 2.79 -5.46
CA THR A 101 12.03 3.71 -5.83
C THR A 101 11.42 5.07 -6.13
N LEU A 102 12.13 6.11 -5.70
CA LEU A 102 11.74 7.50 -5.95
C LEU A 102 12.86 8.17 -6.75
N THR A 103 12.51 8.67 -7.92
CA THR A 103 13.47 9.35 -8.79
C THR A 103 13.01 10.78 -9.00
N ALA A 104 13.90 11.73 -8.76
CA ALA A 104 13.58 13.14 -8.97
C ALA A 104 13.53 13.45 -10.46
N ASP A 105 12.54 14.24 -10.85
CA ASP A 105 12.39 14.71 -12.22
C ASP A 105 12.01 16.19 -12.13
N GLY A 106 13.02 17.05 -11.99
CA GLY A 106 12.75 18.46 -11.68
C GLY A 106 12.06 18.58 -10.34
N ASN A 107 10.91 19.23 -10.34
CA ASN A 107 10.10 19.40 -9.13
C ASN A 107 9.11 18.28 -8.91
N LYS A 108 9.19 17.25 -9.76
CA LYS A 108 8.29 16.09 -9.65
C LYS A 108 9.07 14.88 -9.21
N THR A 109 8.35 13.83 -8.85
CA THR A 109 8.93 12.57 -8.44
C THR A 109 8.30 11.44 -9.25
N ILE A 110 9.14 10.57 -9.77
CA ILE A 110 8.69 9.34 -10.40
C ILE A 110 8.78 8.26 -9.35
N LEU A 111 7.62 7.73 -8.95
CA LEU A 111 7.54 6.66 -7.98
C LEU A 111 7.30 5.36 -8.73
N ARG A 112 8.19 4.40 -8.55
CA ARG A 112 8.04 3.07 -9.14
C ARG A 112 7.95 2.06 -8.01
N TYR A 113 6.98 1.13 -8.13
CA TYR A 113 6.87 0.08 -7.12
C TYR A 113 6.65 -1.27 -7.75
N GLU A 114 7.10 -2.30 -7.03
CA GLU A 114 6.83 -3.70 -7.34
C GLU A 114 6.36 -4.35 -6.06
N ALA A 115 5.19 -4.96 -6.11
CA ALA A 115 4.59 -5.56 -4.94
C ALA A 115 4.20 -7.00 -5.23
N LYS A 116 4.36 -7.86 -4.23
CA LYS A 116 3.97 -9.25 -4.31
C LYS A 116 3.29 -9.64 -3.01
N ALA A 117 2.27 -10.48 -3.11
CA ALA A 117 1.60 -10.97 -1.93
C ALA A 117 1.08 -12.38 -2.15
N ASN A 118 1.05 -13.13 -1.07
CA ASN A 118 0.38 -14.42 -1.01
C ASN A 118 -0.93 -14.24 -0.28
N ILE A 119 -2.00 -14.69 -0.92
CA ILE A 119 -3.35 -14.57 -0.39
C ILE A 119 -3.82 -15.96 0.01
N GLY A 120 -4.32 -16.09 1.23
CA GLY A 120 -4.76 -17.39 1.71
C GLY A 120 -6.14 -17.35 2.34
N GLY A 121 -6.66 -18.53 2.64
CA GLY A 121 -7.96 -18.69 3.25
C GLY A 121 -9.10 -18.44 2.28
N LYS A 122 -10.21 -17.95 2.81
CA LYS A 122 -11.42 -17.73 2.01
C LYS A 122 -11.17 -16.77 0.84
N LEU A 123 -10.35 -15.74 1.07
CA LEU A 123 -10.00 -14.82 0.00
C LEU A 123 -9.36 -15.51 -1.20
N ALA A 124 -8.50 -16.50 -0.94
CA ALA A 124 -7.81 -17.19 -2.03
C ALA A 124 -8.79 -17.91 -2.95
N GLN A 125 -9.94 -18.31 -2.42
CA GLN A 125 -10.95 -19.04 -3.20
C GLN A 125 -11.68 -18.17 -4.19
N LEU A 126 -11.54 -16.84 -4.09
CA LEU A 126 -12.19 -15.90 -5.00
C LEU A 126 -11.57 -15.90 -6.39
N GLY A 127 -10.36 -16.44 -6.51
CA GLY A 127 -9.68 -16.56 -7.77
C GLY A 127 -8.72 -15.41 -8.05
N SER A 128 -7.68 -15.71 -8.80
CA SER A 128 -6.60 -14.76 -9.04
C SER A 128 -7.05 -13.53 -9.82
N ARG A 129 -8.03 -13.68 -10.72
CA ARG A 129 -8.51 -12.55 -11.51
C ARG A 129 -9.17 -11.50 -10.64
N LEU A 130 -10.05 -11.93 -9.73
CA LEU A 130 -10.73 -10.99 -8.84
C LEU A 130 -9.76 -10.36 -7.86
N ILE A 131 -8.83 -11.14 -7.32
CA ILE A 131 -7.81 -10.66 -6.41
C ILE A 131 -6.94 -9.61 -7.10
N GLN A 132 -6.50 -9.91 -8.32
CA GLN A 132 -5.63 -9.00 -9.07
C GLN A 132 -6.35 -7.69 -9.41
N SER A 133 -7.60 -7.76 -9.86
CA SER A 133 -8.34 -6.56 -10.21
C SER A 133 -8.66 -5.71 -8.99
N THR A 134 -8.94 -6.35 -7.86
CA THR A 134 -9.18 -5.61 -6.61
C THR A 134 -7.91 -4.90 -6.15
N ALA A 135 -6.77 -5.59 -6.22
CA ALA A 135 -5.49 -5.00 -5.83
C ALA A 135 -5.17 -3.77 -6.70
N LYS A 136 -5.43 -3.86 -7.99
CA LYS A 136 -5.21 -2.72 -8.89
C LYS A 136 -6.09 -1.54 -8.52
N LYS A 137 -7.35 -1.79 -8.19
CA LYS A 137 -8.27 -0.71 -7.80
C LYS A 137 -7.84 -0.06 -6.49
N LEU A 138 -7.40 -0.86 -5.54
CA LEU A 138 -6.95 -0.34 -4.25
C LEU A 138 -5.69 0.52 -4.42
N ALA A 139 -4.76 0.05 -5.23
CA ALA A 139 -3.54 0.81 -5.51
C ALA A 139 -3.86 2.12 -6.23
N ALA A 140 -4.76 2.08 -7.20
CA ALA A 140 -5.15 3.28 -7.94
C ALA A 140 -5.77 4.31 -7.02
N LYS A 141 -6.64 3.88 -6.11
CA LYS A 141 -7.25 4.81 -5.15
C LYS A 141 -6.22 5.37 -4.18
N PHE A 142 -5.32 4.51 -3.72
CA PHE A 142 -4.25 4.96 -2.83
C PHE A 142 -3.45 6.09 -3.47
N PHE A 143 -2.97 5.86 -4.68
CA PHE A 143 -2.09 6.84 -5.31
C PHE A 143 -2.81 8.08 -5.79
N GLN A 144 -4.09 7.96 -6.15
CA GLN A 144 -4.89 9.12 -6.49
C GLN A 144 -5.02 10.05 -5.28
N THR A 145 -5.40 9.50 -4.14
CA THR A 145 -5.52 10.29 -2.91
C THR A 145 -4.17 10.82 -2.47
N PHE A 146 -3.14 9.98 -2.57
CA PHE A 146 -1.79 10.39 -2.19
C PHE A 146 -1.32 11.58 -3.02
N ALA A 147 -1.50 11.50 -4.35
CA ALA A 147 -1.12 12.60 -5.22
C ALA A 147 -1.87 13.88 -4.86
N ASP A 148 -3.16 13.77 -4.57
CA ASP A 148 -3.96 14.92 -4.17
C ASP A 148 -3.46 15.54 -2.87
N GLN A 149 -3.12 14.71 -1.89
CA GLN A 149 -2.64 15.19 -0.60
C GLN A 149 -1.30 15.89 -0.72
N VAL A 150 -0.42 15.36 -1.55
CA VAL A 150 0.94 15.89 -1.67
C VAL A 150 0.99 17.09 -2.60
N SER A 151 0.23 17.07 -3.69
CA SER A 151 0.24 18.11 -4.71
C SER A 151 -0.68 19.29 -4.38
N GLY A 152 -1.73 19.04 -3.59
CA GLY A 152 -2.74 20.05 -3.34
C GLY A 152 -2.23 21.30 -2.65
N GLU A 153 -1.10 21.19 -1.95
CA GLU A 153 -0.51 22.33 -1.26
C GLU A 153 0.30 23.22 -2.17
N ILE A 154 0.53 22.78 -3.39
CA ILE A 154 1.38 23.50 -4.33
C ILE A 154 0.58 24.52 -5.14
N THR A 155 -0.72 24.43 -5.07
CA THR A 155 -1.58 25.26 -5.92
C THR A 155 -1.84 26.65 -5.38
N HIS A 156 -1.10 27.07 -4.40
CA HIS A 156 -1.29 28.41 -3.84
C HIS A 156 -0.25 29.39 -4.28
#